data_6389f66fdaf97b2d65532fc71ea05836
#
_entry.id   6389f66fdaf97b2d65532fc71ea05836
#
_cell.length_a   1.000
_cell.length_b   1.000
_cell.length_c   1.000
_cell.angle_alpha   90.00
_cell.angle_beta   90.00
_cell.angle_gamma   90.00
#
_symmetry.space_group_name_H-M   'P 1'
#
loop_
_entity.id
_entity.type
_entity.pdbx_description
1 polymer ?
#
loop_
_entity_poly.entity_id
_entity_poly.type
_entity_poly.pdbx_seq_one_letter_code
_entity_poly.pdbx_strand_id
1 'polypeptide(L)'
;MLHVPYRGVAETTTALLSGQVDAIADSSGWAPHVDAGRMRILAIWGNERPKRFPEAPAISEYGHDIGGIAPYALAGPKGMDPAVVRLLHDTFRRALFDPAHQAALARYDMPTLYMTGEEYRAWVARRVPIERDLIRKLGITFEGG
;
A
#
# COMPACT_ATOMS: atom_id res chain seq x y z
N MET A 1 5.31 5.33 21.93
CA MET A 1 4.67 6.15 20.87
C MET A 1 3.16 6.02 21.04
N LEU A 2 2.40 7.11 21.04
CA LEU A 2 0.94 7.10 21.11
C LEU A 2 0.36 7.06 19.70
N HIS A 3 -0.53 6.11 19.41
CA HIS A 3 -1.25 6.04 18.15
C HIS A 3 -2.46 6.99 18.17
N VAL A 4 -2.56 7.87 17.18
CA VAL A 4 -3.67 8.80 16.99
C VAL A 4 -4.32 8.48 15.64
N PRO A 5 -5.52 7.89 15.61
CA PRO A 5 -6.19 7.53 14.36
C PRO A 5 -6.82 8.76 13.68
N TYR A 6 -6.71 8.80 12.35
CA TYR A 6 -7.33 9.81 11.47
C TYR A 6 -8.16 9.12 10.38
N ARG A 7 -9.05 9.87 9.74
CA ARG A 7 -9.97 9.34 8.72
C ARG A 7 -9.33 9.18 7.34
N GLY A 8 -8.17 9.80 7.10
CA GLY A 8 -7.48 9.68 5.82
C GLY A 8 -6.28 10.61 5.66
N VAL A 9 -5.59 10.45 4.52
CA VAL A 9 -4.31 11.09 4.19
C VAL A 9 -4.30 12.61 4.34
N ALA A 10 -5.38 13.28 3.98
CA ALA A 10 -5.47 14.74 4.08
C ALA A 10 -5.41 15.24 5.53
N GLU A 11 -6.09 14.54 6.44
CA GLU A 11 -6.11 14.88 7.85
C GLU A 11 -4.76 14.57 8.51
N THR A 12 -4.16 13.40 8.25
CA THR A 12 -2.84 13.04 8.78
C THR A 12 -1.76 14.00 8.31
N THR A 13 -1.77 14.36 7.02
CA THR A 13 -0.85 15.34 6.43
C THR A 13 -0.97 16.70 7.13
N THR A 14 -2.20 17.18 7.33
CA THR A 14 -2.45 18.45 8.01
C THR A 14 -1.96 18.42 9.46
N ALA A 15 -2.23 17.33 10.18
CA ALA A 15 -1.82 17.14 11.56
C ALA A 15 -0.28 17.14 11.71
N LEU A 16 0.45 16.47 10.78
CA LEU A 16 1.92 16.51 10.80
C LEU A 16 2.46 17.91 10.48
N LEU A 17 1.95 18.57 9.44
CA LEU A 17 2.42 19.89 9.03
C LEU A 17 2.13 20.97 10.07
N SER A 18 1.10 20.80 10.88
CA SER A 18 0.76 21.72 12.00
C SER A 18 1.43 21.35 13.32
N GLY A 19 2.21 20.27 13.37
CA GLY A 19 2.89 19.83 14.60
C GLY A 19 1.98 19.19 15.63
N GLN A 20 0.79 18.74 15.26
CA GLN A 20 -0.12 18.02 16.16
C GLN A 20 0.35 16.56 16.39
N VAL A 21 1.09 16.01 15.44
CA VAL A 21 1.74 14.70 15.55
C VAL A 21 3.18 14.78 15.07
N ASP A 22 4.05 13.94 15.60
CA ASP A 22 5.48 13.93 15.29
C ASP A 22 5.83 13.09 14.04
N ALA A 23 4.97 12.11 13.71
CA ALA A 23 5.15 11.23 12.55
C ALA A 23 3.80 10.73 12.05
N ILE A 24 3.73 10.37 10.78
CA ILE A 24 2.58 9.71 10.16
C ILE A 24 3.02 8.43 9.45
N ALA A 25 2.12 7.46 9.40
CA ALA A 25 2.23 6.24 8.58
C ALA A 25 1.08 6.25 7.58
N ASP A 26 1.36 6.55 6.32
CA ASP A 26 0.33 6.78 5.31
C ASP A 26 0.82 6.44 3.89
N SER A 27 -0.09 6.51 2.92
CA SER A 27 0.21 6.35 1.50
C SER A 27 0.88 7.59 0.89
N SER A 28 1.27 7.53 -0.39
CA SER A 28 2.13 8.51 -1.07
C SER A 28 1.63 9.96 -1.17
N GLY A 29 0.50 10.32 -0.55
CA GLY A 29 0.00 11.71 -0.47
C GLY A 29 0.97 12.71 0.17
N TRP A 30 1.95 12.24 0.90
CA TRP A 30 3.05 13.02 1.48
C TRP A 30 4.11 13.45 0.46
N ALA A 31 4.20 12.81 -0.72
CA ALA A 31 5.29 13.02 -1.67
C ALA A 31 5.51 14.48 -2.10
N PRO A 32 4.47 15.29 -2.43
CA PRO A 32 4.66 16.71 -2.76
C PRO A 32 5.24 17.54 -1.59
N HIS A 33 5.01 17.11 -0.36
CA HIS A 33 5.54 17.78 0.83
C HIS A 33 7.00 17.42 1.09
N VAL A 34 7.43 16.23 0.71
CA VAL A 34 8.85 15.84 0.74
C VAL A 34 9.61 16.59 -0.33
N ASP A 35 9.10 16.68 -1.56
CA ASP A 35 9.70 17.47 -2.65
C ASP A 35 9.86 18.95 -2.26
N ALA A 36 8.88 19.49 -1.51
CA ALA A 36 8.91 20.85 -1.01
C ALA A 36 9.78 21.03 0.26
N GLY A 37 10.46 19.99 0.75
CA GLY A 37 11.29 20.03 1.96
C GLY A 37 10.52 20.23 3.27
N ARG A 38 9.20 20.05 3.25
CA ARG A 38 8.33 20.24 4.43
C ARG A 38 8.14 18.95 5.23
N MET A 39 8.45 17.81 4.64
CA MET A 39 8.42 16.49 5.26
C MET A 39 9.70 15.72 4.93
N ARG A 40 10.02 14.74 5.75
CA ARG A 40 11.11 13.78 5.53
C ARG A 40 10.57 12.38 5.64
N ILE A 41 10.97 11.51 4.72
CA ILE A 41 10.67 10.08 4.80
C ILE A 41 11.62 9.45 5.82
N LEU A 42 11.07 8.72 6.80
CA LEU A 42 11.85 7.99 7.78
C LEU A 42 12.12 6.56 7.33
N ALA A 43 11.11 5.91 6.75
CA ALA A 43 11.21 4.58 6.15
C ALA A 43 10.03 4.35 5.19
N ILE A 44 10.20 3.44 4.25
CA ILE A 44 9.15 2.96 3.34
C ILE A 44 8.81 1.51 3.70
N TRP A 45 7.52 1.20 3.72
CA TRP A 45 7.02 -0.17 3.86
C TRP A 45 7.27 -0.95 2.58
N GLY A 46 8.41 -1.61 2.51
CA GLY A 46 8.81 -2.39 1.34
C GLY A 46 10.16 -3.05 1.57
N ASN A 47 10.55 -3.88 0.61
CA ASN A 47 11.84 -4.57 0.64
C ASN A 47 12.93 -3.81 -0.14
N GLU A 48 12.52 -2.79 -0.90
CA GLU A 48 13.41 -1.98 -1.74
C GLU A 48 13.11 -0.50 -1.56
N ARG A 49 14.13 0.32 -1.73
CA ARG A 49 13.99 1.78 -1.72
C ARG A 49 13.18 2.27 -2.91
N PRO A 50 12.31 3.28 -2.75
CA PRO A 50 11.54 3.84 -3.86
C PRO A 50 12.46 4.57 -4.84
N LYS A 51 12.20 4.39 -6.13
CA LYS A 51 13.03 5.01 -7.19
C LYS A 51 13.07 6.54 -7.12
N ARG A 52 11.95 7.15 -6.72
CA ARG A 52 11.83 8.62 -6.62
C ARG A 52 12.56 9.19 -5.41
N PHE A 53 12.65 8.43 -4.33
CA PHE A 53 13.27 8.84 -3.06
C PHE A 53 14.31 7.80 -2.63
N PRO A 54 15.43 7.68 -3.36
CA PRO A 54 16.42 6.62 -3.13
C PRO A 54 17.16 6.77 -1.78
N GLU A 55 17.10 7.95 -1.18
CA GLU A 55 17.61 8.23 0.17
C GLU A 55 16.71 7.65 1.27
N ALA A 56 15.41 7.39 0.97
CA ALA A 56 14.48 6.84 1.93
C ALA A 56 14.73 5.34 2.11
N PRO A 57 15.07 4.87 3.33
CA PRO A 57 15.37 3.48 3.56
C PRO A 57 14.11 2.60 3.50
N ALA A 58 14.25 1.37 3.04
CA ALA A 58 13.23 0.36 3.19
C ALA A 58 13.21 -0.17 4.63
N ILE A 59 12.04 -0.52 5.13
CA ILE A 59 11.89 -1.04 6.51
C ILE A 59 12.69 -2.34 6.72
N SER A 60 12.92 -3.11 5.66
CA SER A 60 13.75 -4.32 5.66
C SER A 60 15.22 -4.02 6.01
N GLU A 61 15.74 -2.84 5.69
CA GLU A 61 17.10 -2.42 6.03
C GLU A 61 17.32 -2.26 7.54
N TYR A 62 16.24 -2.10 8.30
CA TYR A 62 16.24 -2.08 9.77
C TYR A 62 16.04 -3.46 10.41
N GLY A 63 16.08 -4.54 9.61
CA GLY A 63 15.90 -5.91 10.09
C GLY A 63 14.45 -6.32 10.32
N HIS A 64 13.49 -5.54 9.84
CA HIS A 64 12.06 -5.84 9.97
C HIS A 64 11.50 -6.38 8.66
N ASP A 65 11.21 -7.68 8.61
CA ASP A 65 10.50 -8.32 7.49
C ASP A 65 8.97 -8.17 7.65
N ILE A 66 8.55 -6.91 7.80
CA ILE A 66 7.14 -6.52 7.85
C ILE A 66 6.73 -5.75 6.59
N GLY A 67 7.63 -5.67 5.61
CA GLY A 67 7.39 -5.03 4.34
C GLY A 67 6.16 -5.63 3.68
N GLY A 68 5.16 -4.81 3.46
CA GLY A 68 3.89 -5.20 2.86
C GLY A 68 3.55 -4.32 1.69
N ILE A 69 2.95 -4.91 0.68
CA ILE A 69 2.23 -4.20 -0.35
C ILE A 69 0.75 -4.24 0.01
N ALA A 70 0.03 -3.17 -0.26
CA ALA A 70 -1.43 -3.10 -0.20
C ALA A 70 -1.96 -3.11 -1.65
N PRO A 71 -2.13 -4.27 -2.28
CA PRO A 71 -2.53 -4.35 -3.67
C PRO A 71 -3.99 -3.93 -3.84
N TYR A 72 -4.26 -3.13 -4.85
CA TYR A 72 -5.62 -2.94 -5.32
C TYR A 72 -6.03 -4.17 -6.13
N ALA A 73 -7.19 -4.72 -5.83
CA ALA A 73 -7.70 -5.92 -6.49
C ALA A 73 -9.16 -5.73 -6.92
N LEU A 74 -9.54 -6.43 -7.98
CA LEU A 74 -10.93 -6.56 -8.40
C LEU A 74 -11.47 -7.88 -7.88
N ALA A 75 -12.59 -7.83 -7.18
CA ALA A 75 -13.28 -8.99 -6.67
C ALA A 75 -14.69 -9.07 -7.26
N GLY A 76 -15.16 -10.28 -7.46
CA GLY A 76 -16.52 -10.55 -7.90
C GLY A 76 -17.22 -11.58 -7.00
N PRO A 77 -18.54 -11.75 -7.16
CA PRO A 77 -19.31 -12.76 -6.42
C PRO A 77 -18.76 -14.16 -6.63
N LYS A 78 -18.88 -15.01 -5.61
CA LYS A 78 -18.57 -16.44 -5.73
C LYS A 78 -19.47 -17.08 -6.78
N GLY A 79 -18.88 -17.89 -7.65
CA GLY A 79 -19.64 -18.64 -8.67
C GLY A 79 -19.90 -17.86 -9.96
N MET A 80 -19.23 -16.74 -10.21
CA MET A 80 -19.27 -16.08 -11.51
C MET A 80 -18.88 -17.04 -12.64
N ASP A 81 -19.53 -16.86 -13.81
CA ASP A 81 -19.18 -17.57 -15.02
C ASP A 81 -17.68 -17.38 -15.36
N PRO A 82 -16.92 -18.46 -15.55
CA PRO A 82 -15.50 -18.37 -15.89
C PRO A 82 -15.20 -17.58 -17.17
N ALA A 83 -16.14 -17.51 -18.12
CA ALA A 83 -15.98 -16.72 -19.35
C ALA A 83 -16.04 -15.22 -19.01
N VAL A 84 -16.95 -14.83 -18.13
CA VAL A 84 -17.06 -13.43 -17.64
C VAL A 84 -15.83 -13.05 -16.84
N VAL A 85 -15.36 -13.93 -15.96
CA VAL A 85 -14.12 -13.69 -15.18
C VAL A 85 -12.93 -13.46 -16.11
N ARG A 86 -12.75 -14.30 -17.15
CA ARG A 86 -11.68 -14.12 -18.15
C ARG A 86 -11.82 -12.80 -18.90
N LEU A 87 -13.01 -12.47 -19.38
CA LEU A 87 -13.26 -11.22 -20.10
C LEU A 87 -12.89 -10.00 -19.25
N LEU A 88 -13.32 -9.96 -18.01
CA LEU A 88 -13.01 -8.88 -17.06
C LEU A 88 -11.50 -8.81 -16.81
N HIS A 89 -10.88 -9.96 -16.46
CA HIS A 89 -9.44 -10.04 -16.23
C HIS A 89 -8.65 -9.48 -17.43
N ASP A 90 -8.93 -9.92 -18.65
CA ASP A 90 -8.18 -9.51 -19.84
C ASP A 90 -8.41 -8.04 -20.17
N THR A 91 -9.62 -7.54 -19.92
CA THR A 91 -9.95 -6.14 -20.15
C THR A 91 -9.22 -5.23 -19.16
N PHE A 92 -9.27 -5.55 -17.86
CA PHE A 92 -8.58 -4.77 -16.83
C PHE A 92 -7.06 -4.90 -16.92
N ARG A 93 -6.54 -6.07 -17.32
CA ARG A 93 -5.11 -6.23 -17.58
C ARG A 93 -4.65 -5.31 -18.72
N ARG A 94 -5.39 -5.22 -19.83
CA ARG A 94 -5.07 -4.28 -20.91
C ARG A 94 -5.10 -2.83 -20.44
N ALA A 95 -6.13 -2.47 -19.67
CA ALA A 95 -6.23 -1.12 -19.10
C ALA A 95 -5.07 -0.81 -18.13
N LEU A 96 -4.64 -1.77 -17.32
CA LEU A 96 -3.51 -1.61 -16.41
C LEU A 96 -2.22 -1.24 -17.14
N PHE A 97 -1.97 -1.86 -18.29
CA PHE A 97 -0.76 -1.61 -19.10
C PHE A 97 -0.96 -0.56 -20.20
N ASP A 98 -2.10 0.13 -20.21
CA ASP A 98 -2.29 1.27 -21.12
C ASP A 98 -1.32 2.41 -20.77
N PRO A 99 -0.65 3.02 -21.78
CA PRO A 99 0.34 4.06 -21.53
C PRO A 99 -0.19 5.26 -20.73
N ALA A 100 -1.45 5.67 -20.95
CA ALA A 100 -2.04 6.78 -20.22
C ALA A 100 -2.26 6.41 -18.75
N HIS A 101 -2.68 5.17 -18.49
CA HIS A 101 -2.82 4.67 -17.11
C HIS A 101 -1.47 4.55 -16.42
N GLN A 102 -0.45 4.02 -17.09
CA GLN A 102 0.91 3.94 -16.55
C GLN A 102 1.47 5.33 -16.22
N ALA A 103 1.25 6.32 -17.07
CA ALA A 103 1.64 7.70 -16.79
C ALA A 103 0.91 8.28 -15.56
N ALA A 104 -0.37 7.94 -15.38
CA ALA A 104 -1.13 8.33 -14.20
C ALA A 104 -0.57 7.69 -12.91
N LEU A 105 -0.30 6.37 -12.92
CA LEU A 105 0.31 5.68 -11.78
C LEU A 105 1.66 6.29 -11.39
N ALA A 106 2.52 6.59 -12.38
CA ALA A 106 3.82 7.22 -12.14
C ALA A 106 3.70 8.60 -11.46
N ARG A 107 2.66 9.38 -11.77
CA ARG A 107 2.40 10.68 -11.12
C ARG A 107 2.06 10.57 -9.63
N TYR A 108 1.51 9.44 -9.21
CA TYR A 108 1.13 9.16 -7.83
C TYR A 108 2.14 8.24 -7.11
N ASP A 109 3.30 7.98 -7.70
CA ASP A 109 4.32 7.06 -7.17
C ASP A 109 3.77 5.65 -6.87
N MET A 110 2.80 5.22 -7.66
CA MET A 110 2.18 3.91 -7.55
C MET A 110 2.88 2.91 -8.49
N PRO A 111 3.61 1.92 -7.96
CA PRO A 111 4.22 0.91 -8.80
C PRO A 111 3.15 0.03 -9.45
N THR A 112 3.36 -0.33 -10.71
CA THR A 112 2.52 -1.33 -11.36
C THR A 112 2.84 -2.70 -10.79
N LEU A 113 1.86 -3.31 -10.13
CA LEU A 113 1.92 -4.67 -9.65
C LEU A 113 0.79 -5.46 -10.30
N TYR A 114 1.17 -6.44 -11.12
CA TYR A 114 0.20 -7.34 -11.74
C TYR A 114 0.31 -8.73 -11.14
N MET A 115 -0.82 -9.28 -10.78
CA MET A 115 -0.98 -10.68 -10.39
C MET A 115 -2.22 -11.26 -11.08
N THR A 116 -2.12 -12.47 -11.58
CA THR A 116 -3.29 -13.26 -11.95
C THR A 116 -4.12 -13.59 -10.71
N GLY A 117 -5.37 -14.00 -10.89
CA GLY A 117 -6.21 -14.41 -9.76
C GLY A 117 -5.63 -15.59 -8.96
N GLU A 118 -4.85 -16.48 -9.61
CA GLU A 118 -4.17 -17.59 -8.95
C GLU A 118 -2.98 -17.10 -8.12
N GLU A 119 -2.12 -16.26 -8.69
CA GLU A 119 -0.97 -15.67 -8.01
C GLU A 119 -1.41 -14.82 -6.82
N TYR A 120 -2.48 -14.02 -6.99
CA TYR A 120 -3.04 -13.22 -5.89
C TYR A 120 -3.58 -14.11 -4.77
N ARG A 121 -4.30 -15.18 -5.10
CA ARG A 121 -4.79 -16.14 -4.09
C ARG A 121 -3.64 -16.81 -3.33
N ALA A 122 -2.59 -17.23 -4.04
CA ALA A 122 -1.40 -17.79 -3.42
C ALA A 122 -0.67 -16.77 -2.53
N TRP A 123 -0.59 -15.51 -2.96
CA TRP A 123 -0.02 -14.43 -2.17
C TRP A 123 -0.82 -14.19 -0.88
N VAL A 124 -2.15 -14.08 -0.97
CA VAL A 124 -3.04 -13.91 0.20
C VAL A 124 -2.89 -15.08 1.19
N ALA A 125 -2.86 -16.32 0.67
CA ALA A 125 -2.70 -17.51 1.52
C ALA A 125 -1.40 -17.50 2.34
N ARG A 126 -0.32 -16.96 1.79
CA ARG A 126 0.95 -16.79 2.51
C ARG A 126 0.92 -15.60 3.47
N ARG A 127 0.27 -14.50 3.07
CA ARG A 127 0.32 -13.24 3.81
C ARG A 127 -0.58 -13.23 5.05
N VAL A 128 -1.80 -13.73 4.94
CA VAL A 128 -2.81 -13.71 6.02
C VAL A 128 -2.31 -14.33 7.33
N PRO A 129 -1.62 -15.48 7.36
CA PRO A 129 -1.08 -16.02 8.61
C PRO A 129 -0.07 -15.09 9.27
N ILE A 130 0.82 -14.47 8.50
CA ILE A 130 1.87 -13.56 8.99
C ILE A 130 1.22 -12.34 9.66
N GLU A 131 0.27 -11.71 8.97
CA GLU A 131 -0.42 -10.53 9.50
C GLU A 131 -1.28 -10.86 10.73
N ARG A 132 -1.95 -12.01 10.73
CA ARG A 132 -2.70 -12.47 11.89
C ARG A 132 -1.81 -12.67 13.13
N ASP A 133 -0.63 -13.25 12.94
CA ASP A 133 0.32 -13.44 14.03
C ASP A 133 0.90 -12.12 14.52
N LEU A 134 1.15 -11.16 13.62
CA LEU A 134 1.59 -9.81 13.97
C LEU A 134 0.52 -9.08 14.81
N ILE A 135 -0.74 -9.12 14.38
CA ILE A 135 -1.88 -8.53 15.10
C ILE A 135 -1.97 -9.12 16.53
N ARG A 136 -1.84 -10.45 16.64
CA ARG A 136 -1.85 -11.12 17.96
C ARG A 136 -0.69 -10.67 18.85
N LYS A 137 0.54 -10.60 18.30
CA LYS A 137 1.73 -10.17 19.05
C LYS A 137 1.63 -8.73 19.52
N LEU A 138 0.97 -7.88 18.75
CA LEU A 138 0.75 -6.46 19.09
C LEU A 138 -0.44 -6.24 20.05
N GLY A 139 -1.21 -7.29 20.36
CA GLY A 139 -2.39 -7.18 21.22
C GLY A 139 -3.51 -6.31 20.62
N ILE A 140 -3.54 -6.18 19.29
CA ILE A 140 -4.56 -5.38 18.61
C ILE A 140 -5.86 -6.19 18.60
N THR A 141 -6.90 -5.65 19.26
CA THR A 141 -8.26 -6.19 19.20
C THR A 141 -9.12 -5.29 18.31
N PHE A 142 -9.85 -5.89 17.40
CA PHE A 142 -10.88 -5.16 16.64
C PHE A 142 -12.17 -5.19 17.46
N GLU A 143 -12.59 -4.06 17.99
CA GLU A 143 -13.94 -3.92 18.54
C GLU A 143 -14.91 -3.81 17.34
N GLY A 144 -15.75 -4.83 17.16
CA GLY A 144 -16.84 -4.84 16.18
C GLY A 144 -16.59 -5.69 14.94
N GLY A 145 -16.82 -6.97 15.07
CA GLY A 145 -17.13 -7.94 14.02
C GLY A 145 -18.41 -8.65 14.37
#